data_c43fe3264571c49c0a3481a63a585fdc
#
_entry.id   c43fe3264571c49c0a3481a63a585fdc
#
_cell.length_a   1.000
_cell.length_b   1.000
_cell.length_c   1.000
_cell.angle_alpha   90.00
_cell.angle_beta   90.00
_cell.angle_gamma   90.00
#
_symmetry.space_group_name_H-M   'P 1'
#
loop_
_entity.id
_entity.type
_entity.pdbx_description
1 polymer ?
#
loop_
_entity_poly.entity_id
_entity_poly.type
_entity_poly.pdbx_seq_one_letter_code
_entity_poly.pdbx_strand_id
1 'polypeptide(L)'
;MIPSNNPYSGARCDAKYAVLGAGGFVGAALVERLFRAGAQVVPMIRRIGTGGALLARFGLPQRLANVLDQESLRAAFAGIDVVFHCVTGDRAAIVQGLENSLAAAQAAGVRRFVYLSSAVVYGFRPKTTVDEVSRFDPPSWSDYAKNKTSAEKIIGKWRGGPETVILRPSIIYGPRSKDWSETPARQIASGTAYLVDQGRGYMNEIHIAHLLDAMLLAAHHPSAANQSYVLQDGFGRTWQDYYRSLCELLGVEFSTLAAFSWHDVARTSSKLLHYRQWAQDAPAVLRSAVWHDPLKAWLKQAPGFESLRRIASARPAKTVTNGSGRQPPAITPDLGVALLHTYPYPLVDKKIRTELGFTPRLSLAQTLEGLGRWYRFMGLVR
;
A
#
# COMPACT_ATOMS: atom_id res chain seq x y z
N MET A 1 23.82 16.44 8.16
CA MET A 1 24.51 15.27 8.74
C MET A 1 23.54 14.62 9.73
N ILE A 2 23.17 13.35 9.54
CA ILE A 2 22.35 12.56 10.48
C ILE A 2 23.33 12.06 11.55
N PRO A 3 23.01 12.18 12.86
CA PRO A 3 23.92 11.74 13.92
C PRO A 3 24.28 10.26 13.77
N SER A 4 25.55 9.93 13.92
CA SER A 4 26.13 8.58 13.77
C SER A 4 25.70 7.57 14.83
N ASN A 5 24.90 7.95 15.82
CA ASN A 5 24.37 7.10 16.90
C ASN A 5 22.91 6.68 16.65
N ASN A 6 22.57 6.22 15.46
CA ASN A 6 21.25 5.64 15.22
C ASN A 6 21.29 4.13 15.53
N PRO A 7 20.63 3.61 16.59
CA PRO A 7 20.58 2.18 16.89
C PRO A 7 19.96 1.35 15.76
N TYR A 8 19.32 1.99 14.78
CA TYR A 8 18.75 1.38 13.58
C TYR A 8 19.62 1.52 12.32
N SER A 9 20.91 1.85 12.46
CA SER A 9 21.90 1.67 11.39
C SER A 9 22.17 0.19 11.10
N GLY A 10 21.25 -0.70 11.46
CA GLY A 10 21.29 -2.16 11.39
C GLY A 10 21.43 -2.79 10.01
N ALA A 11 21.71 -1.99 8.98
CA ALA A 11 22.25 -2.50 7.75
C ALA A 11 23.67 -2.98 7.99
N ARG A 12 23.92 -4.28 7.92
CA ARG A 12 25.26 -4.83 8.02
C ARG A 12 26.03 -4.51 6.74
N CYS A 13 27.20 -3.91 6.84
CA CYS A 13 28.03 -3.59 5.67
C CYS A 13 28.56 -4.85 4.95
N ASP A 14 28.54 -6.01 5.62
CA ASP A 14 28.95 -7.31 5.11
C ASP A 14 27.85 -8.10 4.41
N ALA A 15 26.57 -7.65 4.50
CA ALA A 15 25.45 -8.30 3.84
C ALA A 15 25.05 -7.58 2.55
N LYS A 16 24.64 -8.35 1.54
CA LYS A 16 24.12 -7.85 0.27
C LYS A 16 22.60 -7.97 0.21
N TYR A 17 21.96 -6.85 0.02
CA TYR A 17 20.50 -6.72 0.07
C TYR A 17 19.91 -6.64 -1.34
N ALA A 18 18.86 -7.41 -1.60
CA ALA A 18 17.99 -7.22 -2.75
C ALA A 18 16.70 -6.55 -2.33
N VAL A 19 16.27 -5.54 -3.07
CA VAL A 19 14.93 -4.93 -2.92
C VAL A 19 14.13 -5.23 -4.17
N LEU A 20 13.28 -6.25 -4.10
CA LEU A 20 12.37 -6.64 -5.17
C LEU A 20 11.13 -5.72 -5.14
N GLY A 21 10.80 -5.10 -6.28
CA GLY A 21 9.82 -4.02 -6.33
C GLY A 21 10.41 -2.65 -5.96
N ALA A 22 11.71 -2.45 -6.19
CA ALA A 22 12.46 -1.23 -5.87
C ALA A 22 11.91 0.05 -6.54
N GLY A 23 11.17 -0.05 -7.64
CA GLY A 23 10.54 1.11 -8.28
C GLY A 23 9.24 1.60 -7.62
N GLY A 24 8.71 0.87 -6.62
CA GLY A 24 7.53 1.25 -5.85
C GLY A 24 7.85 2.21 -4.69
N PHE A 25 6.80 2.70 -4.02
CA PHE A 25 6.93 3.66 -2.91
C PHE A 25 7.84 3.15 -1.79
N VAL A 26 7.50 2.01 -1.19
CA VAL A 26 8.29 1.42 -0.08
C VAL A 26 9.65 0.94 -0.56
N GLY A 27 9.69 0.24 -1.72
CA GLY A 27 10.96 -0.29 -2.25
C GLY A 27 11.98 0.80 -2.55
N ALA A 28 11.57 1.90 -3.19
CA ALA A 28 12.46 3.02 -3.49
C ALA A 28 12.95 3.74 -2.22
N ALA A 29 12.08 3.89 -1.21
CA ALA A 29 12.46 4.46 0.07
C ALA A 29 13.46 3.56 0.82
N LEU A 30 13.28 2.23 0.75
CA LEU A 30 14.21 1.27 1.34
C LEU A 30 15.57 1.28 0.65
N VAL A 31 15.61 1.32 -0.69
CA VAL A 31 16.88 1.45 -1.44
C VAL A 31 17.61 2.72 -1.03
N GLU A 32 16.93 3.86 -0.97
CA GLU A 32 17.52 5.12 -0.50
C GLU A 32 18.09 5.00 0.93
N ARG A 33 17.35 4.35 1.83
CA ARG A 33 17.77 4.14 3.21
C ARG A 33 19.03 3.29 3.31
N LEU A 34 19.06 2.15 2.61
CA LEU A 34 20.21 1.24 2.57
C LEU A 34 21.43 1.90 1.93
N PHE A 35 21.25 2.60 0.82
CA PHE A 35 22.31 3.35 0.15
C PHE A 35 22.95 4.41 1.08
N ARG A 36 22.11 5.20 1.77
CA ARG A 36 22.59 6.23 2.72
C ARG A 36 23.28 5.65 3.94
N ALA A 37 22.96 4.39 4.30
CA ALA A 37 23.65 3.65 5.35
C ALA A 37 24.97 3.01 4.88
N GLY A 38 25.35 3.15 3.61
CA GLY A 38 26.56 2.53 3.05
C GLY A 38 26.45 1.03 2.81
N ALA A 39 25.21 0.48 2.84
CA ALA A 39 24.98 -0.95 2.65
C ALA A 39 25.05 -1.37 1.17
N GLN A 40 25.45 -2.62 0.90
CA GLN A 40 25.45 -3.19 -0.43
C GLN A 40 24.01 -3.51 -0.87
N VAL A 41 23.34 -2.61 -1.58
CA VAL A 41 21.95 -2.78 -2.04
C VAL A 41 21.87 -2.95 -3.55
N VAL A 42 21.07 -3.93 -3.98
CA VAL A 42 20.75 -4.23 -5.38
C VAL A 42 19.27 -3.95 -5.59
N PRO A 43 18.94 -2.81 -6.22
CA PRO A 43 17.58 -2.52 -6.63
C PRO A 43 17.12 -3.48 -7.72
N MET A 44 15.97 -4.14 -7.53
CA MET A 44 15.39 -5.05 -8.51
C MET A 44 14.10 -4.48 -9.07
N ILE A 45 14.04 -4.31 -10.38
CA ILE A 45 12.93 -3.72 -11.11
C ILE A 45 12.47 -4.64 -12.23
N ARG A 46 11.16 -4.65 -12.50
CA ARG A 46 10.60 -5.46 -13.59
C ARG A 46 10.95 -4.92 -14.97
N ARG A 47 11.03 -3.60 -15.09
CA ARG A 47 11.33 -2.87 -16.34
C ARG A 47 11.91 -1.50 -16.02
N ILE A 48 12.71 -0.98 -16.94
CA ILE A 48 13.16 0.41 -16.88
C ILE A 48 11.96 1.33 -17.09
N GLY A 49 11.79 2.28 -16.20
CA GLY A 49 10.66 3.22 -16.21
C GLY A 49 10.86 4.30 -15.15
N THR A 50 9.80 5.07 -14.82
CA THR A 50 9.89 6.18 -13.84
C THR A 50 10.46 5.76 -12.49
N GLY A 51 10.13 4.57 -11.98
CA GLY A 51 10.70 4.04 -10.73
C GLY A 51 12.19 3.75 -10.86
N GLY A 52 12.64 3.19 -11.99
CA GLY A 52 14.05 2.97 -12.26
C GLY A 52 14.83 4.28 -12.42
N ALA A 53 14.26 5.28 -13.09
CA ALA A 53 14.85 6.61 -13.22
C ALA A 53 15.04 7.30 -11.86
N LEU A 54 14.07 7.13 -10.93
CA LEU A 54 14.22 7.64 -9.56
C LEU A 54 15.41 7.03 -8.82
N LEU A 55 15.72 5.76 -9.07
CA LEU A 55 16.83 5.03 -8.46
C LEU A 55 18.19 5.32 -9.16
N ALA A 56 18.17 5.75 -10.41
CA ALA A 56 19.40 6.06 -11.18
C ALA A 56 20.25 7.13 -10.52
N ARG A 57 19.64 8.06 -9.76
CA ARG A 57 20.34 9.11 -9.01
C ARG A 57 21.37 8.59 -7.99
N PHE A 58 21.27 7.32 -7.61
CA PHE A 58 22.20 6.70 -6.66
C PHE A 58 23.38 6.01 -7.32
N GLY A 59 23.42 5.94 -8.66
CA GLY A 59 24.48 5.23 -9.38
C GLY A 59 24.53 3.72 -9.11
N LEU A 60 23.47 3.14 -8.54
CA LEU A 60 23.42 1.73 -8.19
C LEU A 60 23.13 0.86 -9.42
N PRO A 61 23.85 -0.28 -9.59
CA PRO A 61 23.54 -1.24 -10.64
C PRO A 61 22.18 -1.88 -10.36
N GLN A 62 21.19 -1.61 -11.21
CA GLN A 62 19.86 -2.20 -11.12
C GLN A 62 19.86 -3.57 -11.81
N ARG A 63 19.20 -4.57 -11.21
CA ARG A 63 18.93 -5.86 -11.84
C ARG A 63 17.49 -5.93 -12.35
N LEU A 64 17.31 -6.44 -13.56
CA LEU A 64 15.98 -6.79 -14.05
C LEU A 64 15.51 -8.06 -13.32
N ALA A 65 14.31 -8.01 -12.73
CA ALA A 65 13.72 -9.13 -12.02
C ALA A 65 12.20 -9.13 -12.24
N ASN A 66 11.75 -10.04 -13.07
CA ASN A 66 10.32 -10.28 -13.27
C ASN A 66 9.88 -11.44 -12.36
N VAL A 67 8.99 -11.17 -11.42
CA VAL A 67 8.51 -12.20 -10.47
C VAL A 67 7.77 -13.36 -11.13
N LEU A 68 7.30 -13.19 -12.37
CA LEU A 68 6.65 -14.24 -13.15
C LEU A 68 7.62 -15.05 -14.01
N ASP A 69 8.92 -14.71 -13.96
CA ASP A 69 9.97 -15.37 -14.72
C ASP A 69 11.02 -15.92 -13.75
N GLN A 70 11.06 -17.24 -13.59
CA GLN A 70 11.95 -17.92 -12.64
C GLN A 70 13.42 -17.77 -13.01
N GLU A 71 13.76 -17.77 -14.30
CA GLU A 71 15.15 -17.60 -14.75
C GLU A 71 15.65 -16.21 -14.45
N SER A 72 14.84 -15.19 -14.75
CA SER A 72 15.09 -13.80 -14.37
C SER A 72 15.37 -13.65 -12.86
N LEU A 73 14.58 -14.32 -12.01
CA LEU A 73 14.75 -14.27 -10.55
C LEU A 73 16.01 -15.00 -10.09
N ARG A 74 16.33 -16.17 -10.65
CA ARG A 74 17.56 -16.92 -10.32
C ARG A 74 18.80 -16.08 -10.61
N ALA A 75 18.86 -15.46 -11.79
CA ALA A 75 19.96 -14.56 -12.16
C ALA A 75 20.01 -13.33 -11.23
N ALA A 76 18.86 -12.77 -10.90
CA ALA A 76 18.78 -11.57 -10.05
C ALA A 76 19.21 -11.84 -8.61
N PHE A 77 18.98 -13.02 -8.05
CA PHE A 77 19.29 -13.36 -6.65
C PHE A 77 20.68 -13.90 -6.41
N ALA A 78 21.50 -14.08 -7.45
CA ALA A 78 22.87 -14.55 -7.31
C ALA A 78 23.69 -13.65 -6.37
N GLY A 79 24.25 -14.27 -5.29
CA GLY A 79 25.07 -13.61 -4.28
C GLY A 79 24.31 -12.61 -3.40
N ILE A 80 23.02 -12.81 -3.15
CA ILE A 80 22.19 -12.02 -2.25
C ILE A 80 22.02 -12.74 -0.91
N ASP A 81 22.22 -12.03 0.20
CA ASP A 81 22.05 -12.56 1.56
C ASP A 81 20.64 -12.32 2.09
N VAL A 82 20.04 -11.16 1.79
CA VAL A 82 18.75 -10.73 2.30
C VAL A 82 17.88 -10.20 1.16
N VAL A 83 16.65 -10.71 1.05
CA VAL A 83 15.65 -10.23 0.10
C VAL A 83 14.55 -9.48 0.84
N PHE A 84 14.25 -8.24 0.41
CA PHE A 84 13.05 -7.51 0.76
C PHE A 84 12.06 -7.60 -0.41
N HIS A 85 10.94 -8.28 -0.18
CA HIS A 85 9.90 -8.47 -1.18
C HIS A 85 8.80 -7.41 -1.03
N CYS A 86 8.91 -6.33 -1.80
CA CYS A 86 7.98 -5.17 -1.79
C CYS A 86 7.05 -5.18 -3.02
N VAL A 87 6.82 -6.33 -3.65
CA VAL A 87 5.99 -6.44 -4.85
C VAL A 87 4.51 -6.34 -4.50
N THR A 88 3.79 -5.56 -5.30
CA THR A 88 2.34 -5.46 -5.28
C THR A 88 1.82 -5.53 -6.72
N GLY A 89 0.52 -5.78 -6.90
CA GLY A 89 -0.08 -5.91 -8.22
C GLY A 89 -1.30 -6.81 -8.19
N ASP A 90 -1.52 -7.52 -9.28
CA ASP A 90 -2.58 -8.51 -9.43
C ASP A 90 -2.26 -9.83 -8.70
N ARG A 91 -3.18 -10.81 -8.83
CA ARG A 91 -3.00 -12.14 -8.24
C ARG A 91 -1.73 -12.84 -8.71
N ALA A 92 -1.41 -12.74 -10.00
CA ALA A 92 -0.22 -13.38 -10.55
C ALA A 92 1.05 -12.81 -9.89
N ALA A 93 1.17 -11.48 -9.80
CA ALA A 93 2.33 -10.83 -9.19
C ALA A 93 2.46 -11.13 -7.68
N ILE A 94 1.33 -11.14 -6.93
CA ILE A 94 1.35 -11.31 -5.47
C ILE A 94 1.48 -12.77 -5.06
N VAL A 95 0.82 -13.70 -5.75
CA VAL A 95 0.75 -15.12 -5.35
C VAL A 95 1.80 -15.94 -6.10
N GLN A 96 1.68 -16.05 -7.43
CA GLN A 96 2.63 -16.81 -8.24
C GLN A 96 4.04 -16.19 -8.19
N GLY A 97 4.11 -14.85 -8.23
CA GLY A 97 5.38 -14.13 -8.12
C GLY A 97 6.10 -14.35 -6.79
N LEU A 98 5.35 -14.53 -5.69
CA LEU A 98 5.92 -14.88 -4.39
C LEU A 98 6.48 -16.31 -4.39
N GLU A 99 5.74 -17.29 -4.90
CA GLU A 99 6.20 -18.68 -5.00
C GLU A 99 7.51 -18.78 -5.80
N ASN A 100 7.55 -18.13 -6.96
CA ASN A 100 8.76 -18.06 -7.79
C ASN A 100 9.92 -17.37 -7.04
N SER A 101 9.64 -16.30 -6.30
CA SER A 101 10.65 -15.55 -5.54
C SER A 101 11.21 -16.39 -4.38
N LEU A 102 10.38 -17.16 -3.69
CA LEU A 102 10.83 -18.05 -2.61
C LEU A 102 11.67 -19.19 -3.16
N ALA A 103 11.26 -19.80 -4.29
CA ALA A 103 12.03 -20.86 -4.95
C ALA A 103 13.39 -20.35 -5.44
N ALA A 104 13.44 -19.17 -6.03
CA ALA A 104 14.69 -18.56 -6.46
C ALA A 104 15.59 -18.17 -5.28
N ALA A 105 15.01 -17.65 -4.19
CA ALA A 105 15.75 -17.33 -2.96
C ALA A 105 16.35 -18.57 -2.31
N GLN A 106 15.60 -19.67 -2.27
CA GLN A 106 16.08 -20.97 -1.79
C GLN A 106 17.25 -21.49 -2.65
N ALA A 107 17.09 -21.47 -3.96
CA ALA A 107 18.13 -21.92 -4.90
C ALA A 107 19.41 -21.07 -4.83
N ALA A 108 19.29 -19.76 -4.53
CA ALA A 108 20.41 -18.84 -4.40
C ALA A 108 21.06 -18.85 -2.99
N GLY A 109 20.53 -19.62 -2.04
CA GLY A 109 21.05 -19.66 -0.67
C GLY A 109 20.79 -18.37 0.12
N VAL A 110 19.74 -17.62 -0.22
CA VAL A 110 19.32 -16.43 0.52
C VAL A 110 19.03 -16.81 1.97
N ARG A 111 19.64 -16.12 2.93
CA ARG A 111 19.47 -16.39 4.36
C ARG A 111 18.14 -15.89 4.89
N ARG A 112 17.74 -14.67 4.55
CA ARG A 112 16.54 -14.00 5.10
C ARG A 112 15.67 -13.44 3.98
N PHE A 113 14.36 -13.70 4.07
CA PHE A 113 13.36 -13.19 3.13
C PHE A 113 12.29 -12.42 3.89
N VAL A 114 12.31 -11.10 3.77
CA VAL A 114 11.34 -10.19 4.42
C VAL A 114 10.21 -9.89 3.45
N TYR A 115 9.03 -10.40 3.73
CA TYR A 115 7.83 -10.20 2.92
C TYR A 115 6.98 -9.05 3.45
N LEU A 116 6.69 -8.08 2.60
CA LEU A 116 5.78 -6.98 2.92
C LEU A 116 4.34 -7.40 2.60
N SER A 117 3.62 -7.83 3.65
CA SER A 117 2.19 -8.11 3.62
C SER A 117 1.37 -6.84 3.87
N SER A 118 0.24 -6.94 4.54
CA SER A 118 -0.60 -5.81 4.95
C SER A 118 -1.56 -6.23 6.05
N ALA A 119 -1.91 -5.33 6.94
CA ALA A 119 -2.96 -5.53 7.95
C ALA A 119 -4.36 -5.75 7.33
N VAL A 120 -4.55 -5.49 6.04
CA VAL A 120 -5.80 -5.76 5.31
C VAL A 120 -6.23 -7.24 5.34
N VAL A 121 -5.31 -8.17 5.64
CA VAL A 121 -5.62 -9.60 5.80
C VAL A 121 -6.61 -9.87 6.94
N TYR A 122 -6.70 -8.98 7.91
CA TYR A 122 -7.65 -9.06 9.04
C TYR A 122 -9.03 -8.49 8.73
N GLY A 123 -9.23 -7.91 7.53
CA GLY A 123 -10.48 -7.27 7.15
C GLY A 123 -10.65 -5.87 7.72
N PHE A 124 -11.88 -5.35 7.63
CA PHE A 124 -12.20 -3.96 8.00
C PHE A 124 -13.17 -3.83 9.17
N ARG A 125 -13.68 -4.92 9.71
CA ARG A 125 -14.66 -4.94 10.81
C ARG A 125 -14.35 -5.99 11.87
N PRO A 126 -13.16 -5.89 12.49
CA PRO A 126 -12.84 -6.78 13.60
C PRO A 126 -13.82 -6.55 14.75
N LYS A 127 -14.04 -7.58 15.57
CA LYS A 127 -14.89 -7.51 16.77
C LYS A 127 -14.12 -7.11 18.03
N THR A 128 -12.80 -7.14 17.95
CA THR A 128 -11.86 -6.82 19.02
C THR A 128 -10.60 -6.19 18.44
N THR A 129 -9.67 -5.79 19.28
CA THR A 129 -8.32 -5.42 18.85
C THR A 129 -7.66 -6.55 18.06
N VAL A 130 -6.82 -6.20 17.11
CA VAL A 130 -6.18 -7.12 16.15
C VAL A 130 -4.69 -7.17 16.39
N ASP A 131 -4.16 -8.39 16.49
CA ASP A 131 -2.74 -8.74 16.63
C ASP A 131 -2.33 -9.84 15.63
N GLU A 132 -1.12 -10.38 15.78
CA GLU A 132 -0.56 -11.39 14.88
C GLU A 132 -1.30 -12.73 14.86
N VAL A 133 -1.98 -13.11 15.96
CA VAL A 133 -2.71 -14.38 16.09
C VAL A 133 -4.18 -14.25 15.69
N SER A 134 -4.65 -13.04 15.43
CA SER A 134 -6.01 -12.76 15.01
C SER A 134 -6.33 -13.45 13.68
N ARG A 135 -7.58 -13.93 13.56
CA ARG A 135 -8.06 -14.64 12.36
C ARG A 135 -8.04 -13.71 11.14
N PHE A 136 -7.59 -14.22 10.00
CA PHE A 136 -7.74 -13.54 8.71
C PHE A 136 -9.21 -13.52 8.28
N ASP A 137 -9.67 -12.34 7.90
CA ASP A 137 -11.05 -12.10 7.43
C ASP A 137 -11.05 -11.16 6.20
N PRO A 138 -10.36 -11.55 5.10
CA PRO A 138 -10.30 -10.71 3.91
C PRO A 138 -11.70 -10.57 3.29
N PRO A 139 -12.17 -9.34 3.03
CA PRO A 139 -13.48 -9.14 2.43
C PRO A 139 -13.54 -9.71 1.02
N SER A 140 -14.67 -10.32 0.66
CA SER A 140 -14.87 -11.01 -0.61
C SER A 140 -14.65 -10.13 -1.84
N TRP A 141 -14.93 -8.83 -1.73
CA TRP A 141 -14.77 -7.84 -2.80
C TRP A 141 -13.34 -7.32 -2.98
N SER A 142 -12.44 -7.57 -2.01
CA SER A 142 -11.04 -7.08 -2.08
C SER A 142 -10.09 -8.17 -2.57
N ASP A 143 -9.78 -8.17 -3.86
CA ASP A 143 -8.78 -9.09 -4.41
C ASP A 143 -7.40 -8.89 -3.79
N TYR A 144 -7.04 -7.66 -3.46
CA TYR A 144 -5.79 -7.36 -2.78
C TYR A 144 -5.69 -8.07 -1.42
N ALA A 145 -6.74 -7.98 -0.58
CA ALA A 145 -6.76 -8.64 0.73
C ALA A 145 -6.70 -10.17 0.59
N LYS A 146 -7.49 -10.74 -0.34
CA LYS A 146 -7.47 -12.19 -0.63
C LYS A 146 -6.11 -12.66 -1.13
N ASN A 147 -5.46 -11.90 -2.01
CA ASN A 147 -4.15 -12.25 -2.57
C ASN A 147 -3.06 -12.17 -1.49
N LYS A 148 -3.06 -11.14 -0.63
CA LYS A 148 -2.12 -11.06 0.51
C LYS A 148 -2.33 -12.21 1.51
N THR A 149 -3.59 -12.56 1.80
CA THR A 149 -3.92 -13.73 2.64
C THR A 149 -3.42 -15.05 2.02
N SER A 150 -3.58 -15.23 0.71
CA SER A 150 -3.08 -16.40 -0.01
C SER A 150 -1.55 -16.47 0.04
N ALA A 151 -0.88 -15.35 -0.17
CA ALA A 151 0.57 -15.23 -0.10
C ALA A 151 1.12 -15.63 1.29
N GLU A 152 0.50 -15.17 2.37
CA GLU A 152 0.92 -15.54 3.72
C GLU A 152 0.72 -17.03 4.02
N LYS A 153 -0.36 -17.63 3.50
CA LYS A 153 -0.58 -19.10 3.60
C LYS A 153 0.51 -19.90 2.86
N ILE A 154 1.03 -19.39 1.75
CA ILE A 154 2.16 -19.99 1.02
C ILE A 154 3.42 -19.94 1.89
N ILE A 155 3.77 -18.76 2.41
CA ILE A 155 4.92 -18.60 3.31
C ILE A 155 4.82 -19.54 4.52
N GLY A 156 3.66 -19.62 5.17
CA GLY A 156 3.43 -20.48 6.32
C GLY A 156 3.62 -21.98 6.04
N LYS A 157 3.50 -22.40 4.78
CA LYS A 157 3.73 -23.77 4.32
C LYS A 157 5.13 -23.99 3.74
N TRP A 158 5.90 -22.94 3.46
CA TRP A 158 7.21 -23.05 2.84
C TRP A 158 8.21 -23.72 3.78
N ARG A 159 9.00 -24.66 3.26
CA ARG A 159 10.00 -25.40 4.04
C ARG A 159 11.31 -25.50 3.25
N GLY A 160 12.42 -25.60 3.98
CA GLY A 160 13.74 -25.81 3.39
C GLY A 160 14.35 -24.62 2.66
N GLY A 161 13.74 -23.43 2.81
CA GLY A 161 14.19 -22.20 2.17
C GLY A 161 14.77 -21.17 3.15
N PRO A 162 14.81 -19.88 2.76
CA PRO A 162 15.29 -18.83 3.62
C PRO A 162 14.41 -18.67 4.89
N GLU A 163 14.99 -18.15 5.95
CA GLU A 163 14.21 -17.70 7.09
C GLU A 163 13.27 -16.58 6.64
N THR A 164 11.97 -16.78 6.79
CA THR A 164 10.96 -15.82 6.32
C THR A 164 10.50 -14.90 7.44
N VAL A 165 10.26 -13.62 7.13
CA VAL A 165 9.61 -12.68 8.05
C VAL A 165 8.46 -12.00 7.33
N ILE A 166 7.28 -12.02 7.94
CA ILE A 166 6.08 -11.36 7.39
C ILE A 166 5.84 -10.06 8.15
N LEU A 167 5.81 -8.95 7.44
CA LEU A 167 5.45 -7.65 8.00
C LEU A 167 4.07 -7.24 7.51
N ARG A 168 3.16 -6.95 8.45
CA ARG A 168 1.77 -6.54 8.20
C ARG A 168 1.61 -5.06 8.56
N PRO A 169 2.12 -4.13 7.74
CA PRO A 169 1.91 -2.72 8.00
C PRO A 169 0.44 -2.35 7.84
N SER A 170 0.05 -1.37 8.62
CA SER A 170 -1.21 -0.63 8.50
C SER A 170 -1.14 0.40 7.35
N ILE A 171 -1.79 1.54 7.49
CA ILE A 171 -1.77 2.66 6.53
C ILE A 171 -0.37 3.28 6.45
N ILE A 172 0.35 3.04 5.36
CA ILE A 172 1.72 3.58 5.19
C ILE A 172 1.64 4.99 4.63
N TYR A 173 1.91 5.99 5.48
CA TYR A 173 1.89 7.39 5.11
C TYR A 173 3.30 8.02 5.10
N GLY A 174 3.40 9.24 4.60
CA GLY A 174 4.65 10.00 4.54
C GLY A 174 4.91 10.58 3.15
N PRO A 175 6.04 11.27 2.95
CA PRO A 175 6.43 11.82 1.65
C PRO A 175 6.43 10.75 0.56
N ARG A 176 5.85 11.07 -0.61
CA ARG A 176 5.67 10.17 -1.76
C ARG A 176 4.64 9.04 -1.59
N SER A 177 3.93 8.97 -0.48
CA SER A 177 2.77 8.07 -0.35
C SER A 177 1.61 8.63 -1.15
N LYS A 178 1.39 8.06 -2.35
CA LYS A 178 0.34 8.52 -3.27
C LYS A 178 -1.04 8.41 -2.64
N ASP A 179 -1.37 7.23 -2.11
CA ASP A 179 -2.73 6.92 -1.68
C ASP A 179 -3.09 7.56 -0.33
N TRP A 180 -2.12 7.65 0.58
CA TRP A 180 -2.37 8.04 1.97
C TRP A 180 -1.80 9.39 2.39
N SER A 181 -1.07 10.08 1.50
CA SER A 181 -0.59 11.44 1.75
C SER A 181 -0.90 12.39 0.62
N GLU A 182 -0.56 12.05 -0.63
CA GLU A 182 -0.75 12.96 -1.77
C GLU A 182 -2.21 13.07 -2.19
N THR A 183 -2.93 11.94 -2.32
CA THR A 183 -4.34 11.94 -2.72
C THR A 183 -5.23 12.67 -1.72
N PRO A 184 -5.18 12.40 -0.39
CA PRO A 184 -5.92 13.19 0.59
C PRO A 184 -5.60 14.68 0.53
N ALA A 185 -4.32 15.06 0.44
CA ALA A 185 -3.93 16.46 0.35
C ALA A 185 -4.48 17.16 -0.89
N ARG A 186 -4.45 16.50 -2.06
CA ARG A 186 -5.05 17.04 -3.30
C ARG A 186 -6.57 17.13 -3.20
N GLN A 187 -7.22 16.16 -2.56
CA GLN A 187 -8.66 16.21 -2.33
C GLN A 187 -9.05 17.36 -1.41
N ILE A 188 -8.29 17.61 -0.34
CA ILE A 188 -8.49 18.76 0.53
C ILE A 188 -8.31 20.06 -0.26
N ALA A 189 -7.22 20.21 -0.99
CA ALA A 189 -6.92 21.40 -1.77
C ALA A 189 -7.95 21.68 -2.89
N SER A 190 -8.60 20.62 -3.42
CA SER A 190 -9.65 20.75 -4.46
C SER A 190 -11.07 20.80 -3.92
N GLY A 191 -11.29 20.76 -2.59
CA GLY A 191 -12.62 20.73 -1.98
C GLY A 191 -13.40 19.44 -2.22
N THR A 192 -12.71 18.33 -2.52
CA THR A 192 -13.34 17.01 -2.77
C THR A 192 -13.08 16.00 -1.65
N ALA A 193 -12.38 16.39 -0.59
CA ALA A 193 -12.16 15.57 0.57
C ALA A 193 -13.45 15.34 1.38
N TYR A 194 -13.56 14.15 1.97
CA TYR A 194 -14.73 13.80 2.77
C TYR A 194 -14.36 12.89 3.95
N LEU A 195 -15.25 12.86 4.94
CA LEU A 195 -15.20 11.91 6.05
C LEU A 195 -16.53 11.15 6.12
N VAL A 196 -16.44 9.86 6.49
CA VAL A 196 -17.62 9.01 6.80
C VAL A 196 -17.69 8.84 8.30
N ASP A 197 -18.88 9.01 8.88
CA ASP A 197 -19.13 9.02 10.34
C ASP A 197 -18.11 9.88 11.08
N GLN A 198 -17.83 11.06 10.53
CA GLN A 198 -16.86 12.03 11.06
C GLN A 198 -15.40 11.49 11.15
N GLY A 199 -15.11 10.34 10.55
CA GLY A 199 -13.77 9.75 10.62
C GLY A 199 -13.35 9.28 12.01
N ARG A 200 -14.29 8.82 12.83
CA ARG A 200 -14.03 8.39 14.22
C ARG A 200 -13.25 7.07 14.33
N GLY A 201 -13.13 6.33 13.25
CA GLY A 201 -12.35 5.08 13.23
C GLY A 201 -10.86 5.33 13.39
N TYR A 202 -10.15 4.34 13.93
CA TYR A 202 -8.70 4.39 14.06
C TYR A 202 -8.02 4.35 12.69
N MET A 203 -7.09 5.27 12.46
CA MET A 203 -6.33 5.28 11.21
C MET A 203 -5.32 4.14 11.16
N ASN A 204 -4.81 3.72 12.31
CA ASN A 204 -3.79 2.67 12.39
C ASN A 204 -2.62 2.93 11.42
N GLU A 205 -2.02 4.09 11.51
CA GLU A 205 -0.97 4.52 10.59
C GLU A 205 0.42 4.01 10.95
N ILE A 206 1.27 3.90 9.93
CA ILE A 206 2.72 3.79 10.09
C ILE A 206 3.44 4.74 9.13
N HIS A 207 4.32 5.57 9.65
CA HIS A 207 5.14 6.45 8.82
C HIS A 207 6.19 5.63 8.05
N ILE A 208 6.46 6.01 6.81
CA ILE A 208 7.42 5.29 5.95
C ILE A 208 8.77 5.08 6.63
N ALA A 209 9.30 6.07 7.35
CA ALA A 209 10.59 5.93 8.02
C ALA A 209 10.58 4.83 9.11
N HIS A 210 9.48 4.69 9.86
CA HIS A 210 9.32 3.65 10.88
C HIS A 210 9.13 2.27 10.26
N LEU A 211 8.39 2.17 9.15
CA LEU A 211 8.32 0.92 8.40
C LEU A 211 9.70 0.45 7.94
N LEU A 212 10.54 1.36 7.43
CA LEU A 212 11.90 0.99 7.02
C LEU A 212 12.76 0.53 8.21
N ASP A 213 12.61 1.16 9.38
CA ASP A 213 13.30 0.70 10.60
C ASP A 213 12.84 -0.71 11.00
N ALA A 214 11.52 -0.98 10.98
CA ALA A 214 10.98 -2.33 11.23
C ALA A 214 11.48 -3.37 10.20
N MET A 215 11.57 -3.00 8.92
CA MET A 215 12.12 -3.88 7.87
C MET A 215 13.57 -4.25 8.14
N LEU A 216 14.41 -3.30 8.57
CA LEU A 216 15.81 -3.57 8.91
C LEU A 216 15.94 -4.44 10.16
N LEU A 217 15.13 -4.22 11.21
CA LEU A 217 15.06 -5.12 12.36
C LEU A 217 14.67 -6.55 11.93
N ALA A 218 13.63 -6.70 11.11
CA ALA A 218 13.19 -7.98 10.58
C ALA A 218 14.28 -8.70 9.77
N ALA A 219 15.15 -7.97 9.07
CA ALA A 219 16.23 -8.53 8.28
C ALA A 219 17.36 -9.14 9.12
N HIS A 220 17.58 -8.61 10.35
CA HIS A 220 18.81 -8.91 11.11
C HIS A 220 18.56 -9.50 12.49
N HIS A 221 17.42 -9.22 13.11
CA HIS A 221 17.18 -9.71 14.46
C HIS A 221 16.99 -11.25 14.46
N PRO A 222 17.69 -11.99 15.31
CA PRO A 222 17.58 -13.47 15.35
C PRO A 222 16.14 -13.94 15.62
N SER A 223 15.45 -13.30 16.57
CA SER A 223 14.07 -13.64 16.95
C SER A 223 13.05 -13.38 15.84
N ALA A 224 13.42 -12.67 14.77
CA ALA A 224 12.51 -12.40 13.65
C ALA A 224 12.34 -13.62 12.71
N ALA A 225 13.22 -14.62 12.80
CA ALA A 225 13.21 -15.79 11.92
C ALA A 225 11.87 -16.53 11.98
N ASN A 226 11.22 -16.66 10.81
CA ASN A 226 9.93 -17.35 10.64
C ASN A 226 8.77 -16.77 11.47
N GLN A 227 8.82 -15.46 11.74
CA GLN A 227 7.81 -14.73 12.49
C GLN A 227 7.00 -13.79 11.60
N SER A 228 5.84 -13.36 12.13
CA SER A 228 5.04 -12.29 11.55
C SER A 228 4.79 -11.20 12.56
N TYR A 229 4.70 -9.95 12.08
CA TYR A 229 4.55 -8.75 12.92
C TYR A 229 3.53 -7.79 12.33
N VAL A 230 2.60 -7.33 13.16
CA VAL A 230 1.73 -6.18 12.91
C VAL A 230 2.54 -4.90 13.15
N LEU A 231 2.37 -3.91 12.29
CA LEU A 231 3.14 -2.68 12.34
C LEU A 231 2.24 -1.45 12.34
N GLN A 232 2.44 -0.57 13.31
CA GLN A 232 1.83 0.75 13.39
C GLN A 232 2.71 1.70 14.23
N ASP A 233 2.45 3.01 14.17
CA ASP A 233 3.21 4.01 14.94
C ASP A 233 2.81 4.08 16.43
N GLY A 234 1.59 3.71 16.77
CA GLY A 234 1.07 3.77 18.13
C GLY A 234 0.59 5.17 18.54
N PHE A 235 0.37 6.08 17.60
CA PHE A 235 -0.14 7.43 17.92
C PHE A 235 -1.61 7.43 18.33
N GLY A 236 -2.35 6.36 18.03
CA GLY A 236 -3.76 6.21 18.43
C GLY A 236 -4.72 7.18 17.76
N ARG A 237 -4.34 7.77 16.61
CA ARG A 237 -5.15 8.76 15.91
C ARG A 237 -6.34 8.14 15.19
N THR A 238 -7.40 8.92 15.12
CA THR A 238 -8.53 8.69 14.23
C THR A 238 -8.26 9.27 12.83
N TRP A 239 -9.10 8.91 11.86
CA TRP A 239 -9.07 9.55 10.56
C TRP A 239 -9.43 11.05 10.65
N GLN A 240 -10.29 11.43 11.60
CA GLN A 240 -10.59 12.83 11.87
C GLN A 240 -9.33 13.61 12.25
N ASP A 241 -8.53 13.07 13.17
CA ASP A 241 -7.28 13.71 13.62
C ASP A 241 -6.28 13.84 12.48
N TYR A 242 -6.19 12.80 11.64
CA TYR A 242 -5.33 12.84 10.46
C TYR A 242 -5.74 13.91 9.46
N TYR A 243 -7.02 13.94 9.06
CA TYR A 243 -7.51 14.95 8.13
C TYR A 243 -7.42 16.36 8.70
N ARG A 244 -7.66 16.54 10.00
CA ARG A 244 -7.44 17.84 10.68
C ARG A 244 -5.98 18.28 10.54
N SER A 245 -5.02 17.41 10.81
CA SER A 245 -3.59 17.70 10.64
C SER A 245 -3.24 18.05 9.19
N LEU A 246 -3.83 17.37 8.20
CA LEU A 246 -3.61 17.70 6.79
C LEU A 246 -4.22 19.06 6.42
N CYS A 247 -5.42 19.39 6.92
CA CYS A 247 -6.06 20.68 6.71
C CYS A 247 -5.19 21.81 7.29
N GLU A 248 -4.67 21.66 8.49
CA GLU A 248 -3.74 22.62 9.11
C GLU A 248 -2.48 22.82 8.25
N LEU A 249 -1.85 21.74 7.77
CA LEU A 249 -0.69 21.81 6.90
C LEU A 249 -0.96 22.52 5.56
N LEU A 250 -2.20 22.43 5.06
CA LEU A 250 -2.61 22.98 3.77
C LEU A 250 -3.26 24.38 3.90
N GLY A 251 -3.47 24.88 5.12
CA GLY A 251 -4.17 26.14 5.37
C GLY A 251 -5.63 26.12 4.95
N VAL A 252 -6.30 24.97 5.08
CA VAL A 252 -7.72 24.76 4.74
C VAL A 252 -8.53 24.54 6.02
N GLU A 253 -9.69 25.18 6.12
CA GLU A 253 -10.58 24.98 7.27
C GLU A 253 -11.16 23.56 7.27
N PHE A 254 -10.99 22.82 8.36
CA PHE A 254 -11.45 21.43 8.51
C PHE A 254 -12.97 21.28 8.31
N SER A 255 -13.75 22.30 8.70
CA SER A 255 -15.21 22.35 8.55
C SER A 255 -15.69 22.33 7.10
N THR A 256 -14.81 22.56 6.13
CA THR A 256 -15.14 22.53 4.70
C THR A 256 -15.18 21.11 4.11
N LEU A 257 -14.70 20.11 4.84
CA LEU A 257 -14.74 18.73 4.38
C LEU A 257 -16.17 18.21 4.34
N ALA A 258 -16.54 17.53 3.25
CA ALA A 258 -17.84 16.89 3.15
C ALA A 258 -17.99 15.76 4.19
N ALA A 259 -19.19 15.62 4.75
CA ALA A 259 -19.52 14.59 5.72
C ALA A 259 -20.60 13.66 5.17
N PHE A 260 -20.38 12.35 5.31
CA PHE A 260 -21.36 11.34 4.93
C PHE A 260 -21.62 10.40 6.12
N SER A 261 -22.83 9.86 6.21
CA SER A 261 -23.10 8.79 7.15
C SER A 261 -22.69 7.44 6.56
N TRP A 262 -22.28 6.49 7.40
CA TRP A 262 -22.07 5.11 6.99
C TRP A 262 -23.28 4.51 6.28
N HIS A 263 -24.49 4.81 6.79
CA HIS A 263 -25.74 4.30 6.23
C HIS A 263 -25.92 4.70 4.75
N ASP A 264 -25.63 5.96 4.40
CA ASP A 264 -25.76 6.46 3.03
C ASP A 264 -24.74 5.81 2.09
N VAL A 265 -23.50 5.67 2.54
CA VAL A 265 -22.43 5.00 1.77
C VAL A 265 -22.77 3.52 1.57
N ALA A 266 -23.18 2.81 2.62
CA ALA A 266 -23.53 1.39 2.54
C ALA A 266 -24.71 1.16 1.59
N ARG A 267 -25.74 1.99 1.63
CA ARG A 267 -26.90 1.90 0.74
C ARG A 267 -26.54 2.13 -0.73
N THR A 268 -25.68 3.09 -1.02
CA THR A 268 -25.22 3.38 -2.38
C THR A 268 -24.31 2.28 -2.89
N SER A 269 -23.40 1.79 -2.04
CA SER A 269 -22.43 0.76 -2.38
C SER A 269 -23.06 -0.63 -2.53
N SER A 270 -24.13 -0.96 -1.79
CA SER A 270 -24.81 -2.26 -1.94
C SER A 270 -25.38 -2.44 -3.35
N LYS A 271 -25.90 -1.39 -3.96
CA LYS A 271 -26.39 -1.42 -5.35
C LYS A 271 -25.25 -1.65 -6.35
N LEU A 272 -24.09 -1.01 -6.12
CA LEU A 272 -22.89 -1.18 -6.95
C LEU A 272 -22.23 -2.57 -6.76
N LEU A 273 -22.19 -3.09 -5.53
CA LEU A 273 -21.67 -4.42 -5.24
C LEU A 273 -22.53 -5.53 -5.85
N HIS A 274 -23.86 -5.43 -5.78
CA HIS A 274 -24.78 -6.37 -6.43
C HIS A 274 -24.56 -6.38 -7.94
N TYR A 275 -24.42 -5.21 -8.57
CA TYR A 275 -24.14 -5.12 -10.00
C TYR A 275 -22.77 -5.71 -10.37
N ARG A 276 -21.71 -5.44 -9.57
CA ARG A 276 -20.37 -6.01 -9.78
C ARG A 276 -20.33 -7.51 -9.55
N GLN A 277 -21.01 -7.99 -8.52
CA GLN A 277 -21.11 -9.42 -8.21
C GLN A 277 -21.88 -10.15 -9.30
N TRP A 278 -23.03 -9.60 -9.74
CA TRP A 278 -23.77 -10.12 -10.90
C TRP A 278 -22.91 -10.14 -12.17
N ALA A 279 -22.13 -9.11 -12.45
CA ALA A 279 -21.24 -9.06 -13.60
C ALA A 279 -20.05 -10.03 -13.52
N GLN A 280 -19.62 -10.40 -12.30
CA GLN A 280 -18.58 -11.42 -12.08
C GLN A 280 -19.13 -12.84 -12.12
N ASP A 281 -20.36 -13.03 -11.65
CA ASP A 281 -21.05 -14.34 -11.61
C ASP A 281 -21.76 -14.65 -12.93
N ALA A 282 -21.85 -13.70 -13.84
CA ALA A 282 -22.42 -13.93 -15.18
C ALA A 282 -21.65 -15.07 -15.88
N PRO A 283 -22.37 -16.06 -16.45
CA PRO A 283 -21.75 -17.19 -17.15
C PRO A 283 -20.68 -16.73 -18.14
N ALA A 284 -19.61 -17.50 -18.28
CA ALA A 284 -18.50 -17.18 -19.21
C ALA A 284 -18.98 -16.92 -20.63
N VAL A 285 -20.10 -17.56 -21.02
CA VAL A 285 -20.81 -17.36 -22.27
C VAL A 285 -21.34 -15.93 -22.44
N LEU A 286 -21.89 -15.31 -21.39
CA LEU A 286 -22.33 -13.92 -21.43
C LEU A 286 -21.16 -12.94 -21.49
N ARG A 287 -20.02 -13.28 -20.86
CA ARG A 287 -18.78 -12.48 -20.94
C ARG A 287 -18.15 -12.57 -22.35
N SER A 288 -18.17 -13.73 -22.98
CA SER A 288 -17.67 -13.91 -24.34
C SER A 288 -18.62 -13.29 -25.38
N ALA A 289 -19.93 -13.36 -25.18
CA ALA A 289 -20.95 -12.79 -26.05
C ALA A 289 -20.93 -11.24 -26.10
N VAL A 290 -20.51 -10.58 -25.00
CA VAL A 290 -20.34 -9.09 -24.95
C VAL A 290 -19.25 -8.61 -25.95
N TRP A 291 -18.35 -9.50 -26.38
CA TRP A 291 -17.25 -9.15 -27.28
C TRP A 291 -17.53 -9.57 -28.76
N HIS A 292 -18.65 -10.23 -29.06
CA HIS A 292 -19.03 -10.56 -30.44
C HIS A 292 -19.84 -9.44 -31.12
N ASP A 293 -19.48 -9.11 -32.35
CA ASP A 293 -20.02 -7.97 -33.09
C ASP A 293 -21.55 -7.91 -33.22
N PRO A 294 -22.29 -9.03 -33.34
CA PRO A 294 -23.77 -8.99 -33.43
C PRO A 294 -24.42 -8.49 -32.12
N LEU A 295 -23.86 -8.84 -30.96
CA LEU A 295 -24.40 -8.41 -29.67
C LEU A 295 -24.07 -6.95 -29.39
N LYS A 296 -22.91 -6.47 -29.86
CA LYS A 296 -22.57 -5.03 -29.81
C LYS A 296 -23.54 -4.20 -30.68
N ALA A 297 -23.93 -4.71 -31.81
CA ALA A 297 -24.91 -4.04 -32.68
C ALA A 297 -26.30 -3.96 -32.03
N TRP A 298 -26.73 -5.03 -31.35
CA TRP A 298 -28.02 -5.09 -30.67
C TRP A 298 -28.01 -4.21 -29.41
N LEU A 299 -26.95 -4.24 -28.61
CA LEU A 299 -26.80 -3.39 -27.42
C LEU A 299 -26.77 -1.89 -27.76
N LYS A 300 -26.20 -1.51 -28.90
CA LYS A 300 -26.23 -0.12 -29.39
C LYS A 300 -27.66 0.38 -29.73
N GLN A 301 -28.59 -0.51 -29.97
CA GLN A 301 -29.99 -0.18 -30.29
C GLN A 301 -30.91 -0.23 -29.07
N ALA A 302 -30.39 -0.71 -27.89
CA ALA A 302 -31.18 -0.80 -26.68
C ALA A 302 -31.46 0.58 -26.10
N PRO A 303 -32.70 0.88 -25.69
CA PRO A 303 -33.03 2.16 -25.03
C PRO A 303 -32.19 2.35 -23.77
N GLY A 304 -31.44 3.46 -23.69
CA GLY A 304 -30.57 3.78 -22.56
C GLY A 304 -29.08 3.41 -22.73
N PHE A 305 -28.67 2.74 -23.81
CA PHE A 305 -27.25 2.38 -24.04
C PHE A 305 -26.34 3.62 -24.15
N GLU A 306 -26.78 4.68 -24.78
CA GLU A 306 -26.03 5.95 -24.89
C GLU A 306 -25.80 6.60 -23.50
N SER A 307 -26.77 6.47 -22.61
CA SER A 307 -26.64 6.97 -21.23
C SER A 307 -25.60 6.17 -20.44
N LEU A 308 -25.59 4.85 -20.58
CA LEU A 308 -24.58 3.96 -19.98
C LEU A 308 -23.18 4.20 -20.57
N ARG A 309 -23.08 4.44 -21.87
CA ARG A 309 -21.82 4.77 -22.55
C ARG A 309 -21.25 6.10 -22.11
N ARG A 310 -22.09 7.12 -21.89
CA ARG A 310 -21.68 8.43 -21.34
C ARG A 310 -21.12 8.31 -19.92
N ILE A 311 -21.73 7.46 -19.10
CA ILE A 311 -21.25 7.16 -17.74
C ILE A 311 -19.90 6.41 -17.77
N ALA A 312 -19.76 5.44 -18.68
CA ALA A 312 -18.55 4.62 -18.81
C ALA A 312 -17.37 5.36 -19.50
N SER A 313 -17.65 6.35 -20.35
CA SER A 313 -16.67 7.11 -21.12
C SER A 313 -16.32 8.48 -20.53
N ALA A 314 -16.87 8.86 -19.39
CA ALA A 314 -16.52 10.09 -18.69
C ALA A 314 -15.07 10.03 -18.18
N ARG A 315 -14.13 10.35 -19.06
CA ARG A 315 -12.77 10.72 -18.66
C ARG A 315 -12.88 12.03 -17.85
N PRO A 316 -12.16 12.16 -16.74
CA PRO A 316 -12.12 13.44 -16.04
C PRO A 316 -11.59 14.50 -17.00
N ALA A 317 -12.41 15.51 -17.25
CA ALA A 317 -12.07 16.64 -18.12
C ALA A 317 -10.81 17.33 -17.58
N LYS A 318 -9.86 17.60 -18.47
CA LYS A 318 -8.74 18.51 -18.19
C LYS A 318 -9.33 19.88 -17.84
N THR A 319 -9.11 20.32 -16.63
CA THR A 319 -9.55 21.63 -16.15
C THR A 319 -8.66 22.70 -16.75
N VAL A 320 -9.20 23.46 -17.69
CA VAL A 320 -8.69 24.80 -18.04
C VAL A 320 -9.44 25.76 -17.15
N THR A 321 -8.71 26.52 -16.34
CA THR A 321 -9.23 27.58 -15.49
C THR A 321 -9.76 28.73 -16.32
N ASN A 322 -11.05 29.11 -16.13
CA ASN A 322 -11.49 30.49 -16.12
C ASN A 322 -12.85 30.60 -15.43
N GLY A 323 -12.98 31.63 -14.59
CA GLY A 323 -13.99 31.80 -13.59
C GLY A 323 -15.43 31.80 -14.11
N SER A 324 -16.25 31.21 -13.33
CA SER A 324 -17.65 31.50 -13.01
C SER A 324 -18.27 30.29 -12.29
N GLY A 325 -18.87 30.51 -11.15
CA GLY A 325 -19.81 29.68 -10.35
C GLY A 325 -20.05 28.23 -10.72
N ARG A 326 -19.04 27.36 -10.70
CA ARG A 326 -19.21 25.91 -10.83
C ARG A 326 -19.47 25.31 -9.45
N GLN A 327 -20.61 24.65 -9.30
CA GLN A 327 -20.84 23.74 -8.19
C GLN A 327 -19.67 22.72 -8.11
N PRO A 328 -19.12 22.42 -6.90
CA PRO A 328 -18.11 21.41 -6.75
C PRO A 328 -18.61 20.06 -7.32
N PRO A 329 -17.73 19.25 -7.91
CA PRO A 329 -18.13 17.95 -8.47
C PRO A 329 -18.79 17.11 -7.38
N ALA A 330 -19.87 16.39 -7.73
CA ALA A 330 -20.57 15.52 -6.79
C ALA A 330 -19.60 14.48 -6.23
N ILE A 331 -19.39 14.49 -4.91
CA ILE A 331 -18.50 13.56 -4.20
C ILE A 331 -19.24 12.23 -4.04
N THR A 332 -18.66 11.15 -4.54
CA THR A 332 -19.14 9.79 -4.31
C THR A 332 -18.15 9.06 -3.40
N PRO A 333 -18.54 8.79 -2.14
CA PRO A 333 -17.65 8.09 -1.20
C PRO A 333 -17.31 6.68 -1.67
N ASP A 334 -16.01 6.30 -1.56
CA ASP A 334 -15.54 4.94 -1.80
C ASP A 334 -15.84 4.04 -0.59
N LEU A 335 -16.32 2.80 -0.83
CA LEU A 335 -16.67 1.86 0.23
C LEU A 335 -15.44 1.45 1.07
N GLY A 336 -14.29 1.23 0.44
CA GLY A 336 -13.07 0.84 1.14
C GLY A 336 -12.58 1.94 2.07
N VAL A 337 -12.60 3.19 1.60
CA VAL A 337 -12.28 4.38 2.41
C VAL A 337 -13.29 4.55 3.55
N ALA A 338 -14.58 4.36 3.29
CA ALA A 338 -15.61 4.45 4.33
C ALA A 338 -15.42 3.41 5.44
N LEU A 339 -15.05 2.17 5.07
CA LEU A 339 -14.72 1.12 6.03
C LEU A 339 -13.48 1.45 6.87
N LEU A 340 -12.48 2.09 6.29
CA LEU A 340 -11.32 2.58 7.03
C LEU A 340 -11.70 3.72 7.98
N HIS A 341 -12.50 4.70 7.52
CA HIS A 341 -12.96 5.81 8.36
C HIS A 341 -13.78 5.38 9.57
N THR A 342 -14.31 4.17 9.55
CA THR A 342 -15.13 3.58 10.62
C THR A 342 -14.45 2.38 11.31
N TYR A 343 -13.14 2.17 11.11
CA TYR A 343 -12.40 1.05 11.69
C TYR A 343 -12.40 1.12 13.22
N PRO A 344 -12.99 0.10 13.92
CA PRO A 344 -13.44 0.32 15.30
C PRO A 344 -12.34 0.16 16.36
N TYR A 345 -11.21 -0.48 16.05
CA TYR A 345 -10.20 -0.82 17.05
C TYR A 345 -8.78 -0.49 16.59
N PRO A 346 -7.87 -0.18 17.52
CA PRO A 346 -6.45 -0.08 17.17
C PRO A 346 -5.87 -1.47 16.86
N LEU A 347 -4.91 -1.51 15.95
CA LEU A 347 -4.03 -2.66 15.76
C LEU A 347 -3.05 -2.74 16.96
N VAL A 348 -2.61 -3.95 17.30
CA VAL A 348 -1.67 -4.18 18.41
C VAL A 348 -0.32 -4.64 17.83
N ASP A 349 0.70 -3.83 18.00
CA ASP A 349 2.07 -4.07 17.56
C ASP A 349 3.02 -4.44 18.70
N LYS A 350 2.45 -4.95 19.82
CA LYS A 350 3.22 -5.31 21.01
C LYS A 350 4.34 -6.30 20.71
N LYS A 351 4.08 -7.28 19.85
CA LYS A 351 5.03 -8.35 19.53
C LYS A 351 6.33 -7.80 18.97
N ILE A 352 6.28 -6.96 17.93
CA ILE A 352 7.52 -6.42 17.35
C ILE A 352 8.27 -5.52 18.35
N ARG A 353 7.54 -4.77 19.19
CA ARG A 353 8.15 -3.93 20.23
C ARG A 353 8.90 -4.76 21.26
N THR A 354 8.30 -5.85 21.72
CA THR A 354 8.89 -6.70 22.76
C THR A 354 9.98 -7.64 22.25
N GLU A 355 9.81 -8.22 21.06
CA GLU A 355 10.75 -9.20 20.51
C GLU A 355 11.93 -8.58 19.77
N LEU A 356 11.69 -7.47 19.01
CA LEU A 356 12.71 -6.85 18.18
C LEU A 356 13.14 -5.47 18.66
N GLY A 357 12.57 -4.95 19.75
CA GLY A 357 12.88 -3.63 20.28
C GLY A 357 12.41 -2.47 19.38
N PHE A 358 11.41 -2.71 18.51
CA PHE A 358 10.91 -1.68 17.61
C PHE A 358 10.33 -0.50 18.39
N THR A 359 10.77 0.71 18.06
CA THR A 359 10.24 1.95 18.61
C THR A 359 10.20 3.01 17.51
N PRO A 360 9.05 3.63 17.23
CA PRO A 360 8.96 4.77 16.33
C PRO A 360 9.88 5.90 16.82
N ARG A 361 10.82 6.30 15.98
CA ARG A 361 11.88 7.28 16.35
C ARG A 361 11.50 8.73 16.10
N LEU A 362 10.51 8.97 15.24
CA LEU A 362 9.99 10.30 14.94
C LEU A 362 8.72 10.54 15.75
N SER A 363 8.61 11.68 16.37
CA SER A 363 7.35 12.12 16.95
C SER A 363 6.32 12.43 15.86
N LEU A 364 5.05 12.49 16.24
CA LEU A 364 3.98 12.91 15.33
C LEU A 364 4.28 14.27 14.69
N ALA A 365 4.75 15.23 15.48
CA ALA A 365 5.11 16.58 15.00
C ALA A 365 6.19 16.50 13.91
N GLN A 366 7.22 15.68 14.09
CA GLN A 366 8.29 15.51 13.10
C GLN A 366 7.79 14.83 11.82
N THR A 367 6.88 13.87 11.92
CA THR A 367 6.29 13.23 10.72
C THR A 367 5.42 14.21 9.93
N LEU A 368 4.63 15.04 10.62
CA LEU A 368 3.80 16.08 10.00
C LEU A 368 4.66 17.20 9.39
N GLU A 369 5.74 17.61 10.04
CA GLU A 369 6.69 18.57 9.46
C GLU A 369 7.30 18.03 8.16
N GLY A 370 7.65 16.74 8.11
CA GLY A 370 8.11 16.06 6.91
C GLY A 370 7.09 16.11 5.78
N LEU A 371 5.80 15.88 6.08
CA LEU A 371 4.70 16.03 5.13
C LEU A 371 4.54 17.48 4.66
N GLY A 372 4.60 18.45 5.54
CA GLY A 372 4.52 19.88 5.19
C GLY A 372 5.63 20.30 4.20
N ARG A 373 6.87 19.84 4.41
CA ARG A 373 7.97 20.05 3.44
C ARG A 373 7.67 19.40 2.09
N TRP A 374 7.11 18.19 2.09
CA TRP A 374 6.72 17.50 0.88
C TRP A 374 5.60 18.23 0.13
N TYR A 375 4.59 18.73 0.82
CA TYR A 375 3.48 19.48 0.21
C TYR A 375 3.92 20.80 -0.38
N ARG A 376 4.88 21.52 0.24
CA ARG A 376 5.53 22.70 -0.35
C ARG A 376 6.28 22.33 -1.62
N PHE A 377 7.05 21.24 -1.61
CA PHE A 377 7.75 20.75 -2.81
C PHE A 377 6.79 20.41 -3.94
N MET A 378 5.61 19.88 -3.63
CA MET A 378 4.56 19.57 -4.61
C MET A 378 3.76 20.80 -5.07
N GLY A 379 4.00 21.98 -4.52
CA GLY A 379 3.25 23.18 -4.81
C GLY A 379 1.81 23.18 -4.30
N LEU A 380 1.50 22.34 -3.29
CA LEU A 380 0.18 22.31 -2.64
C LEU A 380 0.03 23.35 -1.54
N VAL A 381 1.14 23.86 -1.02
CA VAL A 381 1.23 24.91 0.00
C VAL A 381 2.21 25.96 -0.51
N ARG A 382 1.89 27.25 -0.30
CA ARG A 382 2.76 28.37 -0.64
C ARG A 382 3.84 28.61 0.41
#